data_1aec818cd89c1e2f6710d1b4392883b0
#
_entry.id   1aec818cd89c1e2f6710d1b4392883b0
#
_cell.length_a   1.000
_cell.length_b   1.000
_cell.length_c   1.000
_cell.angle_alpha   90.00
_cell.angle_beta   90.00
_cell.angle_gamma   90.00
#
_symmetry.space_group_name_H-M   'P 1'
#
loop_
_entity.id
_entity.type
_entity.pdbx_description
1 polymer ?
#
loop_
_entity_poly.entity_id
_entity_poly.type
_entity_poly.pdbx_seq_one_letter_code
_entity_poly.pdbx_strand_id
1 'polypeptide(L)'
;MNHFDIKTQIYFGEKSLDRISEIPYKKALIISDPYVVKSGMVHLITSRLQQANIEWQIFDDVIPDPPIEKISRGVEAVLLAKAEVLIAIGGGSAIDSAKAIREVAAKADPSYSRPALIAIPTTSGTGSEVTSFSVISDTKNHTKIPLANDSLLPDEAILDAELVKSVPPTITADTGMDVFTHALESYVSTNNNEFSAALAEKAIEITGSFLLRSYLDNNDTHARQKMHIASCLAGLAFNTASLGINHSMAHQLGAEFHIPHGRANAMLLPHIIEYNSDIDKYSRLKTDYPKHVRKYATVARTLGLQNFNIVTTVRALSNWCQFMMKEMDMPLSISETGVCSEAEYFAKIPAMAEAAMLDTCTKTNPKVPTIKDIEMLYARLW
;
A
#
# COMPACT_ATOMS: atom_id res chain seq x y z
N MET A 1 24.71 -3.64 -13.79
CA MET A 1 24.08 -2.39 -14.26
C MET A 1 22.75 -2.26 -13.52
N ASN A 2 22.52 -1.14 -12.83
CA ASN A 2 21.25 -0.86 -12.18
C ASN A 2 20.29 -0.27 -13.21
N HIS A 3 19.01 -0.60 -13.10
CA HIS A 3 17.96 -0.11 -13.99
C HIS A 3 16.80 0.42 -13.13
N PHE A 4 16.21 1.53 -13.56
CA PHE A 4 14.99 2.10 -12.99
C PHE A 4 14.11 2.55 -14.13
N ASP A 5 12.83 2.18 -14.09
CA ASP A 5 11.89 2.54 -15.10
C ASP A 5 10.46 2.67 -14.49
N ILE A 6 9.60 3.46 -15.08
CA ILE A 6 8.18 3.60 -14.74
C ILE A 6 7.40 3.14 -15.97
N LYS A 7 6.97 1.87 -15.98
CA LYS A 7 6.25 1.26 -17.10
C LYS A 7 4.79 1.70 -17.19
N THR A 8 4.17 1.95 -16.04
CA THR A 8 2.76 2.39 -15.96
C THR A 8 2.65 3.86 -16.34
N GLN A 9 1.78 4.21 -17.30
CA GLN A 9 1.43 5.60 -17.60
C GLN A 9 0.48 6.11 -16.51
N ILE A 10 0.76 7.28 -15.93
CA ILE A 10 0.01 7.81 -14.80
C ILE A 10 -0.75 9.06 -15.21
N TYR A 11 -2.08 8.99 -15.19
CA TYR A 11 -2.99 10.11 -15.39
C TYR A 11 -3.51 10.57 -14.03
N PHE A 12 -3.41 11.85 -13.71
CA PHE A 12 -3.76 12.34 -12.38
C PHE A 12 -4.35 13.76 -12.40
N GLY A 13 -5.12 14.06 -11.37
CA GLY A 13 -5.73 15.37 -11.19
C GLY A 13 -7.20 15.41 -11.58
N GLU A 14 -7.77 16.60 -11.55
CA GLU A 14 -9.17 16.83 -11.89
C GLU A 14 -9.47 16.36 -13.31
N LYS A 15 -10.56 15.60 -13.47
CA LYS A 15 -11.01 15.04 -14.76
C LYS A 15 -10.05 14.00 -15.38
N SER A 16 -9.10 13.48 -14.63
CA SER A 16 -8.23 12.40 -15.16
C SER A 16 -9.02 11.17 -15.60
N LEU A 17 -10.22 10.94 -15.04
CA LEU A 17 -11.15 9.90 -15.49
C LEU A 17 -11.59 10.05 -16.95
N ASP A 18 -11.51 11.24 -17.55
CA ASP A 18 -11.89 11.46 -18.97
C ASP A 18 -10.99 10.66 -19.92
N ARG A 19 -9.80 10.25 -19.45
CA ARG A 19 -8.94 9.30 -20.17
C ARG A 19 -9.67 8.03 -20.60
N ILE A 20 -10.66 7.56 -19.85
CA ILE A 20 -11.47 6.38 -20.21
C ILE A 20 -12.22 6.57 -21.53
N SER A 21 -12.60 7.79 -21.90
CA SER A 21 -13.25 8.06 -23.19
C SER A 21 -12.28 8.04 -24.38
N GLU A 22 -10.97 8.04 -24.14
CA GLU A 22 -9.92 8.16 -25.16
C GLU A 22 -9.16 6.85 -25.39
N ILE A 23 -9.49 5.76 -24.66
CA ILE A 23 -8.78 4.49 -24.80
C ILE A 23 -9.07 3.84 -26.17
N PRO A 24 -8.05 3.19 -26.80
CA PRO A 24 -8.19 2.68 -28.15
C PRO A 24 -8.81 1.27 -28.23
N TYR A 25 -9.63 0.89 -27.26
CA TYR A 25 -10.22 -0.44 -27.14
C TYR A 25 -11.71 -0.42 -27.46
N LYS A 26 -12.27 -1.58 -27.83
CA LYS A 26 -13.69 -1.73 -28.18
C LYS A 26 -14.46 -2.52 -27.12
N LYS A 27 -13.77 -3.38 -26.37
CA LYS A 27 -14.38 -4.25 -25.38
C LYS A 27 -13.64 -4.17 -24.06
N ALA A 28 -14.34 -3.76 -23.01
CA ALA A 28 -13.82 -3.65 -21.66
C ALA A 28 -14.48 -4.63 -20.69
N LEU A 29 -13.71 -5.17 -19.76
CA LEU A 29 -14.25 -5.80 -18.55
C LEU A 29 -13.85 -4.94 -17.34
N ILE A 30 -14.85 -4.44 -16.64
CA ILE A 30 -14.67 -3.71 -15.38
C ILE A 30 -14.57 -4.74 -14.26
N ILE A 31 -13.47 -4.70 -13.49
CA ILE A 31 -13.24 -5.56 -12.32
C ILE A 31 -13.36 -4.70 -11.08
N SER A 32 -14.29 -5.08 -10.18
CA SER A 32 -14.61 -4.27 -9.01
C SER A 32 -15.16 -5.11 -7.86
N ASP A 33 -15.37 -4.47 -6.73
CA ASP A 33 -16.08 -5.04 -5.60
C ASP A 33 -17.58 -4.61 -5.58
N PRO A 34 -18.43 -5.33 -4.83
CA PRO A 34 -19.85 -5.01 -4.75
C PRO A 34 -20.16 -3.61 -4.18
N TYR A 35 -19.28 -3.04 -3.37
CA TYR A 35 -19.49 -1.71 -2.80
C TYR A 35 -19.39 -0.62 -3.87
N VAL A 36 -18.35 -0.66 -4.71
CA VAL A 36 -18.15 0.30 -5.80
C VAL A 36 -19.33 0.28 -6.77
N VAL A 37 -19.89 -0.91 -7.05
CA VAL A 37 -21.06 -1.06 -7.93
C VAL A 37 -22.32 -0.50 -7.25
N LYS A 38 -22.60 -0.89 -6.00
CA LYS A 38 -23.79 -0.45 -5.25
C LYS A 38 -23.79 1.04 -4.91
N SER A 39 -22.63 1.63 -4.68
CA SER A 39 -22.48 3.07 -4.43
C SER A 39 -22.73 3.93 -5.68
N GLY A 40 -22.78 3.30 -6.86
CA GLY A 40 -22.92 4.00 -8.13
C GLY A 40 -21.59 4.57 -8.66
N MET A 41 -20.48 4.39 -7.98
CA MET A 41 -19.18 4.89 -8.40
C MET A 41 -18.75 4.33 -9.77
N VAL A 42 -19.14 3.09 -10.07
CA VAL A 42 -18.91 2.45 -11.37
C VAL A 42 -19.53 3.25 -12.53
N HIS A 43 -20.58 4.04 -12.29
CA HIS A 43 -21.20 4.86 -13.34
C HIS A 43 -20.29 5.96 -13.86
N LEU A 44 -19.31 6.40 -13.06
CA LEU A 44 -18.28 7.33 -13.54
C LEU A 44 -17.45 6.72 -14.68
N ILE A 45 -17.29 5.42 -14.69
CA ILE A 45 -16.56 4.69 -15.75
C ILE A 45 -17.50 4.32 -16.89
N THR A 46 -18.65 3.70 -16.60
CA THR A 46 -19.56 3.19 -17.64
C THR A 46 -20.15 4.31 -18.51
N SER A 47 -20.40 5.51 -17.95
CA SER A 47 -20.86 6.66 -18.73
C SER A 47 -19.80 7.12 -19.77
N ARG A 48 -18.53 7.08 -19.42
CA ARG A 48 -17.44 7.43 -20.34
C ARG A 48 -17.22 6.37 -21.42
N LEU A 49 -17.32 5.08 -21.04
CA LEU A 49 -17.28 3.98 -22.01
C LEU A 49 -18.45 4.09 -23.01
N GLN A 50 -19.66 4.43 -22.53
CA GLN A 50 -20.82 4.64 -23.37
C GLN A 50 -20.62 5.79 -24.35
N GLN A 51 -20.09 6.92 -23.89
CA GLN A 51 -19.77 8.08 -24.75
C GLN A 51 -18.75 7.74 -25.84
N ALA A 52 -17.81 6.86 -25.53
CA ALA A 52 -16.77 6.39 -26.46
C ALA A 52 -17.24 5.22 -27.37
N ASN A 53 -18.49 4.75 -27.23
CA ASN A 53 -19.01 3.55 -27.92
C ASN A 53 -18.14 2.31 -27.67
N ILE A 54 -17.70 2.13 -26.44
CA ILE A 54 -16.95 0.94 -25.99
C ILE A 54 -17.96 -0.02 -25.30
N GLU A 55 -18.02 -1.27 -25.73
CA GLU A 55 -18.81 -2.31 -25.07
C GLU A 55 -18.16 -2.67 -23.72
N TRP A 56 -18.97 -2.88 -22.67
CA TRP A 56 -18.44 -3.30 -21.38
C TRP A 56 -19.29 -4.37 -20.70
N GLN A 57 -18.63 -5.12 -19.84
CA GLN A 57 -19.24 -5.99 -18.82
C GLN A 57 -18.63 -5.68 -17.46
N ILE A 58 -19.31 -6.07 -16.39
CA ILE A 58 -18.85 -5.86 -15.01
C ILE A 58 -18.67 -7.22 -14.34
N PHE A 59 -17.52 -7.43 -13.75
CA PHE A 59 -17.23 -8.50 -12.80
C PHE A 59 -17.06 -7.86 -11.42
N ASP A 60 -18.09 -7.99 -10.57
CA ASP A 60 -18.19 -7.35 -9.25
C ASP A 60 -18.04 -8.34 -8.08
N ASP A 61 -17.40 -9.47 -8.32
CA ASP A 61 -17.26 -10.55 -7.34
C ASP A 61 -15.93 -10.50 -6.57
N VAL A 62 -15.28 -9.35 -6.56
CA VAL A 62 -14.05 -9.13 -5.78
C VAL A 62 -14.41 -8.92 -4.30
N ILE A 63 -13.65 -9.56 -3.43
CA ILE A 63 -13.73 -9.39 -1.98
C ILE A 63 -12.33 -9.07 -1.40
N PRO A 64 -12.24 -8.54 -0.18
CA PRO A 64 -10.96 -8.37 0.51
C PRO A 64 -10.19 -9.71 0.58
N ASP A 65 -8.86 -9.64 0.47
CA ASP A 65 -7.99 -10.83 0.42
C ASP A 65 -8.47 -11.84 -0.63
N PRO A 66 -8.45 -11.51 -1.94
CA PRO A 66 -9.19 -12.22 -2.97
C PRO A 66 -8.77 -13.69 -3.08
N PRO A 67 -9.70 -14.65 -2.91
CA PRO A 67 -9.41 -16.06 -2.98
C PRO A 67 -9.23 -16.55 -4.43
N ILE A 68 -8.45 -17.62 -4.60
CA ILE A 68 -8.16 -18.26 -5.90
C ILE A 68 -9.44 -18.55 -6.68
N GLU A 69 -10.49 -18.98 -6.01
CA GLU A 69 -11.79 -19.30 -6.63
C GLU A 69 -12.43 -18.08 -7.30
N LYS A 70 -12.28 -16.88 -6.70
CA LYS A 70 -12.77 -15.63 -7.30
C LYS A 70 -11.92 -15.21 -8.49
N ILE A 71 -10.60 -15.41 -8.40
CA ILE A 71 -9.70 -15.17 -9.53
C ILE A 71 -10.07 -16.08 -10.71
N SER A 72 -10.32 -17.36 -10.48
CA SER A 72 -10.73 -18.30 -11.52
C SER A 72 -12.02 -17.87 -12.23
N ARG A 73 -13.04 -17.41 -11.49
CA ARG A 73 -14.28 -16.86 -12.06
C ARG A 73 -14.04 -15.60 -12.88
N GLY A 74 -13.13 -14.74 -12.41
CA GLY A 74 -12.72 -13.55 -13.16
C GLY A 74 -12.03 -13.91 -14.48
N VAL A 75 -11.20 -14.95 -14.51
CA VAL A 75 -10.58 -15.47 -15.73
C VAL A 75 -11.64 -15.95 -16.73
N GLU A 76 -12.63 -16.71 -16.29
CA GLU A 76 -13.75 -17.12 -17.14
C GLU A 76 -14.49 -15.90 -17.72
N ALA A 77 -14.77 -14.90 -16.90
CA ALA A 77 -15.43 -13.67 -17.34
C ALA A 77 -14.62 -12.92 -18.41
N VAL A 78 -13.31 -12.80 -18.25
CA VAL A 78 -12.40 -12.16 -19.24
C VAL A 78 -12.44 -12.89 -20.58
N LEU A 79 -12.33 -14.21 -20.56
CA LEU A 79 -12.31 -15.04 -21.79
C LEU A 79 -13.66 -15.02 -22.50
N LEU A 80 -14.78 -15.08 -21.76
CA LEU A 80 -16.13 -14.99 -22.33
C LEU A 80 -16.40 -13.61 -22.93
N ALA A 81 -16.02 -12.53 -22.24
CA ALA A 81 -16.18 -11.17 -22.74
C ALA A 81 -15.26 -10.85 -23.93
N LYS A 82 -14.20 -11.61 -24.13
CA LYS A 82 -13.12 -11.30 -25.08
C LYS A 82 -12.64 -9.86 -24.90
N ALA A 83 -12.41 -9.48 -23.65
CA ALA A 83 -12.06 -8.12 -23.27
C ALA A 83 -10.68 -7.73 -23.81
N GLU A 84 -10.57 -6.58 -24.45
CA GLU A 84 -9.31 -6.01 -24.93
C GLU A 84 -8.61 -5.22 -23.83
N VAL A 85 -9.39 -4.74 -22.85
CA VAL A 85 -8.91 -4.00 -21.69
C VAL A 85 -9.65 -4.41 -20.42
N LEU A 86 -8.91 -4.56 -19.33
CA LEU A 86 -9.44 -4.69 -17.98
C LEU A 86 -9.37 -3.33 -17.30
N ILE A 87 -10.46 -2.89 -16.71
CA ILE A 87 -10.53 -1.65 -15.93
C ILE A 87 -10.78 -2.04 -14.48
N ALA A 88 -9.73 -2.02 -13.68
CA ALA A 88 -9.81 -2.30 -12.25
C ALA A 88 -10.19 -1.03 -11.49
N ILE A 89 -11.40 -0.96 -10.95
CA ILE A 89 -11.84 0.15 -10.10
C ILE A 89 -12.13 -0.35 -8.69
N GLY A 90 -11.41 0.15 -7.69
CA GLY A 90 -11.53 -0.26 -6.29
C GLY A 90 -10.26 -0.05 -5.49
N GLY A 91 -10.20 -0.61 -4.29
CA GLY A 91 -9.00 -0.65 -3.48
C GLY A 91 -7.97 -1.67 -3.99
N GLY A 92 -6.92 -1.91 -3.22
CA GLY A 92 -5.84 -2.84 -3.57
C GLY A 92 -6.35 -4.23 -4.00
N SER A 93 -7.35 -4.79 -3.31
CA SER A 93 -7.93 -6.10 -3.64
C SER A 93 -8.51 -6.18 -5.05
N ALA A 94 -9.15 -5.11 -5.55
CA ALA A 94 -9.70 -5.07 -6.90
C ALA A 94 -8.58 -5.02 -7.94
N ILE A 95 -7.56 -4.20 -7.70
CA ILE A 95 -6.41 -4.07 -8.59
C ILE A 95 -5.58 -5.37 -8.60
N ASP A 96 -5.33 -5.96 -7.44
CA ASP A 96 -4.61 -7.22 -7.30
C ASP A 96 -5.35 -8.38 -7.99
N SER A 97 -6.69 -8.44 -7.82
CA SER A 97 -7.52 -9.41 -8.55
C SER A 97 -7.38 -9.24 -10.06
N ALA A 98 -7.45 -8.00 -10.56
CA ALA A 98 -7.34 -7.74 -12.00
C ALA A 98 -5.97 -8.12 -12.56
N LYS A 99 -4.89 -7.87 -11.81
CA LYS A 99 -3.52 -8.31 -12.16
C LYS A 99 -3.45 -9.83 -12.28
N ALA A 100 -3.92 -10.55 -11.25
CA ALA A 100 -3.92 -12.01 -11.23
C ALA A 100 -4.80 -12.59 -12.33
N ILE A 101 -6.01 -12.06 -12.51
CA ILE A 101 -6.94 -12.49 -13.58
C ILE A 101 -6.29 -12.31 -14.95
N ARG A 102 -5.69 -11.14 -15.23
CA ARG A 102 -5.01 -10.86 -16.49
C ARG A 102 -3.90 -11.85 -16.79
N GLU A 103 -3.06 -12.11 -15.79
CA GLU A 103 -1.90 -13.00 -15.93
C GLU A 103 -2.32 -14.45 -16.14
N VAL A 104 -3.34 -14.92 -15.43
CA VAL A 104 -3.85 -16.29 -15.56
C VAL A 104 -4.62 -16.47 -16.89
N ALA A 105 -5.44 -15.50 -17.29
CA ALA A 105 -6.17 -15.56 -18.56
C ALA A 105 -5.22 -15.67 -19.78
N ALA A 106 -4.15 -14.89 -19.80
CA ALA A 106 -3.14 -14.95 -20.86
C ALA A 106 -2.38 -16.30 -20.93
N LYS A 107 -2.27 -17.01 -19.80
CA LYS A 107 -1.68 -18.35 -19.75
C LYS A 107 -2.68 -19.46 -20.06
N ALA A 108 -3.95 -19.27 -19.69
CA ALA A 108 -5.00 -20.27 -19.89
C ALA A 108 -5.39 -20.42 -21.36
N ASP A 109 -5.36 -19.34 -22.13
CA ASP A 109 -5.62 -19.37 -23.58
C ASP A 109 -4.53 -18.59 -24.33
N PRO A 110 -3.50 -19.28 -24.85
CA PRO A 110 -2.44 -18.65 -25.63
C PRO A 110 -2.90 -17.99 -26.93
N SER A 111 -4.11 -18.31 -27.42
CA SER A 111 -4.70 -17.67 -28.60
C SER A 111 -5.37 -16.33 -28.28
N TYR A 112 -5.61 -16.06 -26.99
CA TYR A 112 -6.19 -14.82 -26.51
C TYR A 112 -5.10 -13.78 -26.27
N SER A 113 -5.20 -12.65 -26.95
CA SER A 113 -4.27 -11.55 -26.72
C SER A 113 -4.42 -11.01 -25.30
N ARG A 114 -3.32 -10.92 -24.59
CA ARG A 114 -3.31 -10.38 -23.23
C ARG A 114 -3.94 -8.99 -23.19
N PRO A 115 -5.01 -8.77 -22.42
CA PRO A 115 -5.68 -7.47 -22.37
C PRO A 115 -4.80 -6.40 -21.68
N ALA A 116 -4.98 -5.15 -22.08
CA ALA A 116 -4.42 -4.04 -21.30
C ALA A 116 -5.06 -3.98 -19.91
N LEU A 117 -4.38 -3.36 -18.95
CA LEU A 117 -4.90 -3.14 -17.60
C LEU A 117 -4.82 -1.66 -17.23
N ILE A 118 -5.97 -1.07 -16.96
CA ILE A 118 -6.10 0.29 -16.42
C ILE A 118 -6.50 0.15 -14.94
N ALA A 119 -5.69 0.65 -14.05
CA ALA A 119 -5.95 0.63 -12.62
C ALA A 119 -6.47 1.99 -12.13
N ILE A 120 -7.61 1.98 -11.46
CA ILE A 120 -8.29 3.16 -10.94
C ILE A 120 -8.52 2.97 -9.45
N PRO A 121 -7.57 3.36 -8.60
CA PRO A 121 -7.70 3.16 -7.16
C PRO A 121 -8.77 4.08 -6.56
N THR A 122 -9.57 3.52 -5.64
CA THR A 122 -10.58 4.24 -4.84
C THR A 122 -10.14 4.43 -3.38
N THR A 123 -8.89 4.08 -3.07
CA THR A 123 -8.24 4.33 -1.78
C THR A 123 -6.84 4.90 -2.03
N SER A 124 -6.35 5.71 -1.09
CA SER A 124 -4.99 6.28 -1.14
C SER A 124 -4.12 5.55 -0.12
N GLY A 125 -3.59 4.38 -0.49
CA GLY A 125 -2.86 3.54 0.46
C GLY A 125 -1.88 2.58 -0.19
N THR A 126 -2.38 1.60 -0.92
CA THR A 126 -1.64 0.42 -1.34
C THR A 126 -0.60 0.66 -2.45
N GLY A 127 -0.79 1.68 -3.29
CA GLY A 127 0.06 1.89 -4.46
C GLY A 127 -0.01 0.75 -5.49
N SER A 128 -1.01 -0.16 -5.38
CA SER A 128 -1.10 -1.33 -6.27
C SER A 128 -1.21 -0.95 -7.74
N GLU A 129 -1.70 0.23 -8.06
CA GLU A 129 -1.84 0.75 -9.42
C GLU A 129 -0.50 0.93 -10.17
N VAL A 130 0.63 0.91 -9.45
CA VAL A 130 1.97 1.10 -10.03
C VAL A 130 2.98 0.04 -9.60
N THR A 131 2.52 -1.07 -9.00
CA THR A 131 3.39 -2.13 -8.50
C THR A 131 3.29 -3.42 -9.28
N SER A 132 4.38 -4.18 -9.32
CA SER A 132 4.51 -5.51 -9.94
C SER A 132 4.10 -6.64 -9.00
N PHE A 133 3.35 -6.34 -7.94
CA PHE A 133 2.89 -7.28 -6.94
C PHE A 133 1.37 -7.46 -7.01
N SER A 134 0.90 -8.64 -6.64
CA SER A 134 -0.51 -8.97 -6.37
C SER A 134 -0.55 -10.01 -5.27
N VAL A 135 -1.43 -9.85 -4.30
CA VAL A 135 -1.60 -10.82 -3.21
C VAL A 135 -2.97 -11.46 -3.34
N ILE A 136 -2.98 -12.78 -3.50
CA ILE A 136 -4.19 -13.61 -3.52
C ILE A 136 -4.19 -14.59 -2.35
N SER A 137 -5.35 -15.12 -2.00
CA SER A 137 -5.49 -16.01 -0.85
C SER A 137 -5.80 -17.44 -1.28
N ASP A 138 -5.09 -18.39 -0.71
CA ASP A 138 -5.48 -19.80 -0.71
C ASP A 138 -6.28 -20.09 0.56
N THR A 139 -7.61 -20.09 0.43
CA THR A 139 -8.51 -20.30 1.56
C THR A 139 -8.46 -21.74 2.10
N LYS A 140 -8.02 -22.72 1.29
CA LYS A 140 -7.92 -24.11 1.72
C LYS A 140 -6.72 -24.34 2.63
N ASN A 141 -5.61 -23.69 2.33
CA ASN A 141 -4.38 -23.83 3.09
C ASN A 141 -4.18 -22.66 4.08
N HIS A 142 -5.12 -21.72 4.15
CA HIS A 142 -5.03 -20.49 4.98
C HIS A 142 -3.73 -19.72 4.76
N THR A 143 -3.30 -19.60 3.48
CA THR A 143 -2.06 -18.92 3.11
C THR A 143 -2.30 -17.79 2.13
N LYS A 144 -1.50 -16.72 2.24
CA LYS A 144 -1.43 -15.67 1.22
C LYS A 144 -0.35 -16.03 0.20
N ILE A 145 -0.68 -15.89 -1.08
CA ILE A 145 0.21 -16.17 -2.21
C ILE A 145 0.60 -14.83 -2.83
N PRO A 146 1.81 -14.33 -2.54
CA PRO A 146 2.33 -13.16 -3.21
C PRO A 146 2.76 -13.53 -4.63
N LEU A 147 2.22 -12.83 -5.61
CA LEU A 147 2.67 -12.88 -6.99
C LEU A 147 3.57 -11.67 -7.23
N ALA A 148 4.73 -11.87 -7.82
CA ALA A 148 5.68 -10.81 -8.13
C ALA A 148 6.26 -11.03 -9.53
N ASN A 149 5.88 -10.17 -10.46
CA ASN A 149 6.38 -10.20 -11.83
C ASN A 149 6.06 -8.87 -12.52
N ASP A 150 6.96 -8.38 -13.36
CA ASP A 150 6.77 -7.17 -14.16
C ASP A 150 5.54 -7.22 -15.06
N SER A 151 5.11 -8.42 -15.46
CA SER A 151 3.87 -8.61 -16.20
C SER A 151 2.62 -8.21 -15.41
N LEU A 152 2.67 -8.11 -14.09
CA LEU A 152 1.55 -7.67 -13.26
C LEU A 152 1.35 -6.15 -13.27
N LEU A 153 2.36 -5.37 -13.69
CA LEU A 153 2.24 -3.91 -13.76
C LEU A 153 1.05 -3.50 -14.62
N PRO A 154 0.17 -2.61 -14.13
CA PRO A 154 -0.85 -1.99 -14.97
C PRO A 154 -0.21 -1.18 -16.11
N ASP A 155 -0.88 -1.10 -17.25
CA ASP A 155 -0.44 -0.30 -18.38
C ASP A 155 -0.72 1.19 -18.13
N GLU A 156 -1.88 1.47 -17.49
CA GLU A 156 -2.26 2.83 -17.10
C GLU A 156 -2.78 2.84 -15.65
N ALA A 157 -2.52 3.94 -14.94
CA ALA A 157 -3.10 4.28 -13.65
C ALA A 157 -3.82 5.62 -13.73
N ILE A 158 -5.03 5.72 -13.18
CA ILE A 158 -5.82 6.96 -13.19
C ILE A 158 -6.12 7.36 -11.74
N LEU A 159 -5.61 8.52 -11.33
CA LEU A 159 -5.68 9.04 -9.96
C LEU A 159 -6.59 10.27 -9.91
N ASP A 160 -7.89 10.06 -9.68
CA ASP A 160 -8.88 11.12 -9.58
C ASP A 160 -9.44 11.22 -8.16
N ALA A 161 -9.30 12.39 -7.54
CA ALA A 161 -9.77 12.63 -6.17
C ALA A 161 -11.28 12.43 -6.00
N GLU A 162 -12.06 12.49 -7.07
CA GLU A 162 -13.51 12.23 -7.04
C GLU A 162 -13.83 10.85 -6.45
N LEU A 163 -12.98 9.87 -6.76
CA LEU A 163 -13.17 8.48 -6.33
C LEU A 163 -12.82 8.22 -4.86
N VAL A 164 -12.07 9.12 -4.23
CA VAL A 164 -11.63 8.98 -2.83
C VAL A 164 -12.34 9.93 -1.86
N LYS A 165 -13.27 10.77 -2.34
CA LYS A 165 -14.05 11.68 -1.50
C LYS A 165 -14.93 10.98 -0.47
N SER A 166 -15.51 9.84 -0.83
CA SER A 166 -16.41 9.08 0.03
C SER A 166 -15.70 8.13 0.99
N VAL A 167 -14.37 8.08 0.96
CA VAL A 167 -13.59 7.21 1.86
C VAL A 167 -13.75 7.67 3.31
N PRO A 168 -14.22 6.81 4.23
CA PRO A 168 -14.39 7.15 5.63
C PRO A 168 -13.09 7.63 6.31
N PRO A 169 -13.17 8.51 7.32
CA PRO A 169 -12.00 8.99 8.04
C PRO A 169 -11.11 7.86 8.60
N THR A 170 -11.70 6.82 9.17
CA THR A 170 -10.95 5.67 9.71
C THR A 170 -10.11 4.96 8.64
N ILE A 171 -10.67 4.77 7.43
CA ILE A 171 -9.92 4.18 6.30
C ILE A 171 -8.87 5.17 5.79
N THR A 172 -9.18 6.47 5.77
CA THR A 172 -8.21 7.52 5.41
C THR A 172 -7.01 7.53 6.35
N ALA A 173 -7.23 7.36 7.65
CA ALA A 173 -6.18 7.26 8.66
C ALA A 173 -5.31 6.02 8.44
N ASP A 174 -5.93 4.84 8.38
CA ASP A 174 -5.25 3.57 8.17
C ASP A 174 -4.41 3.58 6.89
N THR A 175 -5.03 3.95 5.75
CA THR A 175 -4.34 3.94 4.45
C THR A 175 -3.30 5.05 4.33
N GLY A 176 -3.52 6.21 4.93
CA GLY A 176 -2.56 7.31 4.91
C GLY A 176 -1.32 7.04 5.74
N MET A 177 -1.46 6.41 6.90
CA MET A 177 -0.31 5.93 7.69
C MET A 177 0.42 4.80 6.98
N ASP A 178 -0.29 3.98 6.21
CA ASP A 178 0.30 2.96 5.34
C ASP A 178 1.19 3.59 4.25
N VAL A 179 0.70 4.64 3.58
CA VAL A 179 1.50 5.43 2.62
C VAL A 179 2.79 5.95 3.26
N PHE A 180 2.68 6.51 4.46
CA PHE A 180 3.85 7.01 5.19
C PHE A 180 4.84 5.87 5.50
N THR A 181 4.32 4.72 5.92
CA THR A 181 5.14 3.52 6.23
C THR A 181 5.83 2.98 4.98
N HIS A 182 5.10 2.84 3.87
CA HIS A 182 5.66 2.45 2.57
C HIS A 182 6.82 3.35 2.15
N ALA A 183 6.59 4.67 2.20
CA ALA A 183 7.59 5.65 1.83
C ALA A 183 8.81 5.61 2.77
N LEU A 184 8.60 5.53 4.08
CA LEU A 184 9.67 5.50 5.05
C LEU A 184 10.51 4.22 4.96
N GLU A 185 9.88 3.04 4.88
CA GLU A 185 10.62 1.78 4.75
C GLU A 185 11.39 1.70 3.43
N SER A 186 10.76 2.08 2.31
CA SER A 186 11.47 2.12 1.03
C SER A 186 12.63 3.10 1.03
N TYR A 187 12.51 4.24 1.74
CA TYR A 187 13.58 5.22 1.88
C TYR A 187 14.78 4.69 2.65
N VAL A 188 14.56 3.94 3.73
CA VAL A 188 15.65 3.38 4.55
C VAL A 188 16.10 1.99 4.11
N SER A 189 15.38 1.33 3.20
CA SER A 189 15.69 0.00 2.66
C SER A 189 17.13 -0.13 2.19
N THR A 190 17.71 -1.33 2.34
CA THR A 190 19.05 -1.65 1.81
C THR A 190 19.10 -1.63 0.28
N ASN A 191 17.96 -1.83 -0.39
CA ASN A 191 17.82 -1.75 -1.86
C ASN A 191 17.51 -0.33 -2.36
N ASN A 192 17.43 0.66 -1.47
CA ASN A 192 17.13 2.04 -1.84
C ASN A 192 18.23 2.62 -2.75
N ASN A 193 17.81 3.33 -3.77
CA ASN A 193 18.67 4.11 -4.67
C ASN A 193 18.16 5.56 -4.78
N GLU A 194 18.85 6.40 -5.56
CA GLU A 194 18.53 7.83 -5.69
C GLU A 194 17.13 8.08 -6.26
N PHE A 195 16.66 7.22 -7.18
CA PHE A 195 15.33 7.36 -7.78
C PHE A 195 14.23 7.00 -6.77
N SER A 196 14.33 5.83 -6.14
CA SER A 196 13.35 5.42 -5.11
C SER A 196 13.40 6.36 -3.90
N ALA A 197 14.57 6.90 -3.54
CA ALA A 197 14.69 7.89 -2.48
C ALA A 197 13.93 9.17 -2.79
N ALA A 198 14.07 9.73 -3.99
CA ALA A 198 13.38 10.96 -4.40
C ALA A 198 11.84 10.79 -4.36
N LEU A 199 11.33 9.63 -4.84
CA LEU A 199 9.90 9.31 -4.80
C LEU A 199 9.41 9.17 -3.35
N ALA A 200 10.16 8.45 -2.50
CA ALA A 200 9.83 8.25 -1.10
C ALA A 200 9.86 9.57 -0.30
N GLU A 201 10.87 10.41 -0.48
CA GLU A 201 10.97 11.72 0.17
C GLU A 201 9.76 12.59 -0.20
N LYS A 202 9.36 12.60 -1.47
CA LYS A 202 8.20 13.37 -1.90
C LYS A 202 6.88 12.82 -1.35
N ALA A 203 6.73 11.50 -1.27
CA ALA A 203 5.57 10.88 -0.62
C ALA A 203 5.49 11.25 0.88
N ILE A 204 6.62 11.23 1.60
CA ILE A 204 6.72 11.63 3.01
C ILE A 204 6.32 13.09 3.19
N GLU A 205 6.87 14.02 2.39
CA GLU A 205 6.55 15.44 2.45
C GLU A 205 5.05 15.70 2.27
N ILE A 206 4.46 15.06 1.25
CA ILE A 206 3.02 15.20 0.96
C ILE A 206 2.19 14.62 2.09
N THR A 207 2.50 13.42 2.57
CA THR A 207 1.76 12.77 3.65
C THR A 207 1.80 13.60 4.92
N GLY A 208 2.98 14.11 5.31
CA GLY A 208 3.13 14.99 6.46
C GLY A 208 2.32 16.27 6.38
N SER A 209 2.09 16.79 5.17
CA SER A 209 1.36 18.04 4.94
C SER A 209 -0.15 17.87 4.78
N PHE A 210 -0.60 16.73 4.26
CA PHE A 210 -1.98 16.60 3.78
C PHE A 210 -2.78 15.46 4.42
N LEU A 211 -2.16 14.49 5.11
CA LEU A 211 -2.89 13.36 5.69
C LEU A 211 -3.94 13.82 6.71
N LEU A 212 -3.54 14.62 7.70
CA LEU A 212 -4.47 15.09 8.73
C LEU A 212 -5.59 15.95 8.12
N ARG A 213 -5.29 16.81 7.14
CA ARG A 213 -6.31 17.58 6.41
C ARG A 213 -7.29 16.66 5.67
N SER A 214 -6.79 15.63 4.99
CA SER A 214 -7.59 14.65 4.29
C SER A 214 -8.48 13.82 5.23
N TYR A 215 -8.03 13.58 6.47
CA TYR A 215 -8.78 12.93 7.52
C TYR A 215 -9.91 13.80 8.08
N LEU A 216 -9.60 15.08 8.37
CA LEU A 216 -10.52 16.02 9.01
C LEU A 216 -11.63 16.52 8.09
N ASP A 217 -11.38 16.64 6.79
CA ASP A 217 -12.34 17.15 5.82
C ASP A 217 -12.35 16.29 4.54
N ASN A 218 -13.42 15.51 4.38
CA ASN A 218 -13.65 14.71 3.19
C ASN A 218 -13.85 15.55 1.92
N ASN A 219 -14.19 16.82 2.05
CA ASN A 219 -14.42 17.74 0.94
C ASN A 219 -13.15 18.51 0.56
N ASP A 220 -12.07 18.40 1.32
CA ASP A 220 -10.76 18.94 0.90
C ASP A 220 -10.20 18.10 -0.27
N THR A 221 -10.77 18.35 -1.46
CA THR A 221 -10.40 17.63 -2.70
C THR A 221 -8.91 17.78 -3.00
N HIS A 222 -8.31 18.92 -2.62
CA HIS A 222 -6.88 19.14 -2.81
C HIS A 222 -6.05 18.21 -1.92
N ALA A 223 -6.37 18.10 -0.63
CA ALA A 223 -5.69 17.18 0.27
C ALA A 223 -5.90 15.72 -0.16
N ARG A 224 -7.12 15.34 -0.58
CA ARG A 224 -7.42 14.03 -1.13
C ARG A 224 -6.58 13.71 -2.37
N GLN A 225 -6.49 14.62 -3.32
CA GLN A 225 -5.65 14.45 -4.51
C GLN A 225 -4.16 14.33 -4.16
N LYS A 226 -3.69 15.12 -3.19
CA LYS A 226 -2.30 15.02 -2.71
C LYS A 226 -2.01 13.67 -2.08
N MET A 227 -2.89 13.15 -1.22
CA MET A 227 -2.74 11.82 -0.63
C MET A 227 -2.80 10.71 -1.68
N HIS A 228 -3.62 10.86 -2.72
CA HIS A 228 -3.69 9.92 -3.82
C HIS A 228 -2.38 9.87 -4.61
N ILE A 229 -1.78 11.03 -4.89
CA ILE A 229 -0.44 11.13 -5.50
C ILE A 229 0.64 10.55 -4.56
N ALA A 230 0.58 10.83 -3.25
CA ALA A 230 1.56 10.29 -2.30
C ALA A 230 1.54 8.77 -2.25
N SER A 231 0.34 8.15 -2.29
CA SER A 231 0.17 6.70 -2.38
C SER A 231 0.86 6.11 -3.62
N CYS A 232 0.63 6.71 -4.78
CA CYS A 232 1.27 6.31 -6.03
C CYS A 232 2.80 6.46 -5.98
N LEU A 233 3.32 7.60 -5.47
CA LEU A 233 4.76 7.82 -5.31
C LEU A 233 5.40 6.80 -4.36
N ALA A 234 4.74 6.49 -3.23
CA ALA A 234 5.19 5.46 -2.31
C ALA A 234 5.18 4.08 -2.98
N GLY A 235 4.15 3.77 -3.79
CA GLY A 235 4.05 2.57 -4.61
C GLY A 235 5.24 2.39 -5.55
N LEU A 236 5.58 3.42 -6.33
CA LEU A 236 6.75 3.43 -7.20
C LEU A 236 8.07 3.26 -6.42
N ALA A 237 8.17 3.89 -5.25
CA ALA A 237 9.36 3.80 -4.42
C ALA A 237 9.58 2.37 -3.89
N PHE A 238 8.56 1.75 -3.28
CA PHE A 238 8.72 0.42 -2.71
C PHE A 238 8.72 -0.70 -3.77
N ASN A 239 8.11 -0.49 -4.92
CA ASN A 239 8.22 -1.42 -6.04
C ASN A 239 9.68 -1.62 -6.47
N THR A 240 10.50 -0.58 -6.32
CA THR A 240 11.93 -0.61 -6.62
C THR A 240 12.77 -1.04 -5.42
N ALA A 241 12.51 -0.45 -4.24
CA ALA A 241 13.37 -0.58 -3.07
C ALA A 241 12.95 -1.70 -2.11
N SER A 242 11.73 -2.27 -2.29
CA SER A 242 11.10 -3.15 -1.29
C SER A 242 10.86 -2.41 0.04
N LEU A 243 10.45 -3.13 1.06
CA LEU A 243 10.02 -2.63 2.36
C LEU A 243 10.95 -3.12 3.48
N GLY A 244 10.47 -3.28 4.69
CA GLY A 244 11.23 -3.70 5.85
C GLY A 244 10.42 -4.54 6.84
N ILE A 245 10.95 -4.67 8.06
CA ILE A 245 10.32 -5.49 9.11
C ILE A 245 8.98 -4.93 9.60
N ASN A 246 8.70 -3.65 9.39
CA ASN A 246 7.41 -3.10 9.76
C ASN A 246 6.29 -3.83 9.00
N HIS A 247 6.42 -3.92 7.69
CA HIS A 247 5.46 -4.67 6.87
C HIS A 247 5.47 -6.16 7.16
N SER A 248 6.64 -6.78 7.32
CA SER A 248 6.73 -8.21 7.67
C SER A 248 5.96 -8.53 8.95
N MET A 249 6.06 -7.68 9.95
CA MET A 249 5.33 -7.83 11.22
C MET A 249 3.84 -7.49 11.07
N ALA A 250 3.49 -6.45 10.32
CA ALA A 250 2.11 -6.07 10.07
C ALA A 250 1.32 -7.16 9.32
N HIS A 251 1.94 -7.86 8.39
CA HIS A 251 1.34 -9.01 7.70
C HIS A 251 0.87 -10.09 8.67
N GLN A 252 1.66 -10.37 9.70
CA GLN A 252 1.30 -11.40 10.68
C GLN A 252 0.17 -10.94 11.61
N LEU A 253 0.15 -9.66 12.01
CA LEU A 253 -0.95 -9.09 12.78
C LEU A 253 -2.27 -9.13 12.00
N GLY A 254 -2.21 -8.84 10.71
CA GLY A 254 -3.37 -8.95 9.82
C GLY A 254 -3.85 -10.39 9.64
N ALA A 255 -2.93 -11.34 9.49
CA ALA A 255 -3.24 -12.75 9.31
C ALA A 255 -3.83 -13.40 10.57
N GLU A 256 -3.29 -13.08 11.74
CA GLU A 256 -3.66 -13.74 13.01
C GLU A 256 -4.87 -13.08 13.68
N PHE A 257 -4.92 -11.74 13.68
CA PHE A 257 -5.92 -10.98 14.44
C PHE A 257 -6.86 -10.13 13.57
N HIS A 258 -6.75 -10.24 12.25
CA HIS A 258 -7.56 -9.48 11.30
C HIS A 258 -7.50 -7.95 11.48
N ILE A 259 -6.37 -7.46 12.00
CA ILE A 259 -6.12 -6.04 12.13
C ILE A 259 -5.94 -5.43 10.73
N PRO A 260 -6.63 -4.33 10.38
CA PRO A 260 -6.45 -3.65 9.11
C PRO A 260 -4.97 -3.34 8.84
N HIS A 261 -4.49 -3.62 7.63
CA HIS A 261 -3.07 -3.58 7.27
C HIS A 261 -2.39 -2.24 7.62
N GLY A 262 -2.97 -1.13 7.21
CA GLY A 262 -2.40 0.20 7.50
C GLY A 262 -2.41 0.53 9.00
N ARG A 263 -3.40 0.03 9.76
CA ARG A 263 -3.44 0.17 11.22
C ARG A 263 -2.32 -0.61 11.89
N ALA A 264 -2.10 -1.86 11.47
CA ALA A 264 -0.99 -2.67 11.96
C ALA A 264 0.36 -1.99 11.68
N ASN A 265 0.54 -1.46 10.45
CA ASN A 265 1.72 -0.71 10.09
C ASN A 265 1.91 0.54 10.95
N ALA A 266 0.85 1.30 11.20
CA ALA A 266 0.91 2.51 12.02
C ALA A 266 1.34 2.22 13.46
N MET A 267 0.76 1.20 14.11
CA MET A 267 1.11 0.83 15.48
C MET A 267 2.57 0.37 15.62
N LEU A 268 3.07 -0.37 14.64
CA LEU A 268 4.45 -0.87 14.63
C LEU A 268 5.48 0.24 14.40
N LEU A 269 5.17 1.22 13.56
CA LEU A 269 6.11 2.16 13.00
C LEU A 269 6.98 2.92 14.01
N PRO A 270 6.46 3.48 15.11
CA PRO A 270 7.26 4.13 16.12
C PRO A 270 8.34 3.22 16.72
N HIS A 271 7.98 1.96 17.01
CA HIS A 271 8.86 0.97 17.59
C HIS A 271 9.95 0.51 16.61
N ILE A 272 9.59 0.39 15.32
CA ILE A 272 10.54 0.00 14.26
C ILE A 272 11.55 1.13 13.97
N ILE A 273 11.12 2.40 13.98
CA ILE A 273 12.04 3.55 13.86
C ILE A 273 13.07 3.49 14.99
N GLU A 274 12.66 3.28 16.24
CA GLU A 274 13.55 3.19 17.41
C GLU A 274 14.47 1.99 17.31
N TYR A 275 13.95 0.82 16.96
CA TYR A 275 14.73 -0.40 16.78
C TYR A 275 15.80 -0.27 15.68
N ASN A 276 15.41 0.18 14.50
CA ASN A 276 16.31 0.32 13.37
C ASN A 276 17.38 1.39 13.62
N SER A 277 17.04 2.46 14.32
CA SER A 277 17.99 3.55 14.59
C SER A 277 18.94 3.29 15.75
N ASP A 278 18.62 2.37 16.67
CA ASP A 278 19.42 2.06 17.87
C ASP A 278 19.84 3.33 18.67
N ILE A 279 18.99 4.36 18.65
CA ILE A 279 19.35 5.70 19.16
C ILE A 279 19.74 5.72 20.64
N ASP A 280 19.24 4.76 21.41
CA ASP A 280 19.58 4.66 22.84
C ASP A 280 21.02 4.17 23.09
N LYS A 281 21.64 3.52 22.09
CA LYS A 281 23.05 3.11 22.15
C LYS A 281 24.03 4.24 21.85
N TYR A 282 23.54 5.36 21.28
CA TYR A 282 24.43 6.43 20.86
C TYR A 282 24.57 7.51 21.93
N SER A 283 25.81 7.83 22.26
CA SER A 283 26.14 9.00 23.06
C SER A 283 25.75 10.29 22.32
N ARG A 284 25.33 11.32 23.05
CA ARG A 284 25.03 12.66 22.50
C ARG A 284 26.22 13.29 21.77
N LEU A 285 27.41 12.81 22.00
CA LEU A 285 28.67 13.31 21.39
C LEU A 285 29.09 12.52 20.16
N LYS A 286 28.36 11.47 19.76
CA LYS A 286 28.70 10.71 18.57
C LYS A 286 28.42 11.53 17.31
N THR A 287 29.36 11.54 16.39
CA THR A 287 29.25 12.29 15.11
C THR A 287 29.09 11.37 13.91
N ASP A 288 29.45 10.09 14.04
CA ASP A 288 29.31 9.10 12.98
C ASP A 288 28.14 8.16 13.24
N TYR A 289 27.09 8.33 12.43
CA TYR A 289 25.86 7.54 12.48
C TYR A 289 25.70 6.70 11.21
N PRO A 290 25.14 5.48 11.28
CA PRO A 290 24.80 4.68 10.11
C PRO A 290 23.94 5.46 9.09
N LYS A 291 24.05 5.10 7.81
CA LYS A 291 23.32 5.77 6.70
C LYS A 291 21.81 5.86 6.97
N HIS A 292 21.20 4.76 7.43
CA HIS A 292 19.76 4.71 7.71
C HIS A 292 19.35 5.62 8.87
N VAL A 293 20.18 5.78 9.92
CA VAL A 293 19.90 6.72 11.01
C VAL A 293 19.90 8.17 10.51
N ARG A 294 20.86 8.50 9.63
CA ARG A 294 20.88 9.83 8.98
C ARG A 294 19.65 10.03 8.10
N LYS A 295 19.16 8.98 7.42
CA LYS A 295 17.93 9.03 6.62
C LYS A 295 16.70 9.30 7.49
N TYR A 296 16.53 8.62 8.62
CA TYR A 296 15.45 8.94 9.57
C TYR A 296 15.50 10.41 10.04
N ALA A 297 16.70 10.91 10.34
CA ALA A 297 16.84 12.32 10.69
C ALA A 297 16.52 13.27 9.52
N THR A 298 16.77 12.88 8.28
CA THR A 298 16.37 13.65 7.09
C THR A 298 14.84 13.69 6.98
N VAL A 299 14.17 12.55 7.12
CA VAL A 299 12.70 12.48 7.16
C VAL A 299 12.11 13.40 8.23
N ALA A 300 12.67 13.34 9.46
CA ALA A 300 12.22 14.22 10.53
C ALA A 300 12.34 15.71 10.15
N ARG A 301 13.45 16.10 9.48
CA ARG A 301 13.64 17.50 9.02
C ARG A 301 12.64 17.89 7.93
N THR A 302 12.35 16.98 6.99
CA THR A 302 11.32 17.19 5.96
C THR A 302 9.95 17.48 6.57
N LEU A 303 9.65 16.85 7.72
CA LEU A 303 8.43 17.09 8.50
C LEU A 303 8.52 18.31 9.44
N GLY A 304 9.60 19.07 9.42
CA GLY A 304 9.79 20.22 10.32
C GLY A 304 10.15 19.85 11.76
N LEU A 305 10.53 18.61 12.03
CA LEU A 305 10.82 18.09 13.37
C LEU A 305 12.29 18.23 13.79
N GLN A 306 13.04 19.15 13.19
CA GLN A 306 14.46 19.31 13.47
C GLN A 306 14.70 19.62 14.95
N ASN A 307 15.71 18.98 15.54
CA ASN A 307 16.10 19.16 16.93
C ASN A 307 17.64 19.31 17.03
N PHE A 308 18.16 19.48 18.25
CA PHE A 308 19.57 19.82 18.53
C PHE A 308 20.59 18.80 18.01
N ASN A 309 20.22 17.53 17.93
CA ASN A 309 21.10 16.48 17.43
C ASN A 309 20.29 15.35 16.75
N ILE A 310 21.00 14.44 16.09
CA ILE A 310 20.37 13.33 15.33
C ILE A 310 19.50 12.45 16.24
N VAL A 311 19.95 12.12 17.45
CA VAL A 311 19.21 11.25 18.37
C VAL A 311 17.85 11.85 18.73
N THR A 312 17.84 13.11 19.15
CA THR A 312 16.58 13.81 19.49
C THR A 312 15.72 14.08 18.27
N THR A 313 16.31 14.27 17.09
CA THR A 313 15.59 14.43 15.82
C THR A 313 14.88 13.13 15.42
N VAL A 314 15.56 11.98 15.49
CA VAL A 314 14.94 10.67 15.19
C VAL A 314 13.85 10.31 16.21
N ARG A 315 14.07 10.62 17.50
CA ARG A 315 13.03 10.42 18.52
C ARG A 315 11.80 11.30 18.25
N ALA A 316 12.00 12.52 17.77
CA ALA A 316 10.88 13.38 17.38
C ALA A 316 10.06 12.76 16.20
N LEU A 317 10.69 12.01 15.29
CA LEU A 317 9.98 11.29 14.23
C LEU A 317 9.09 10.15 14.79
N SER A 318 9.63 9.33 15.71
CA SER A 318 8.84 8.30 16.39
C SER A 318 7.63 8.90 17.13
N ASN A 319 7.86 9.99 17.88
CA ASN A 319 6.78 10.71 18.58
C ASN A 319 5.76 11.33 17.61
N TRP A 320 6.19 11.81 16.44
CA TRP A 320 5.30 12.34 15.42
C TRP A 320 4.35 11.28 14.88
N CYS A 321 4.83 10.05 14.66
CA CYS A 321 3.96 8.95 14.25
C CYS A 321 2.86 8.69 15.29
N GLN A 322 3.20 8.65 16.58
CA GLN A 322 2.22 8.50 17.67
C GLN A 322 1.27 9.69 17.76
N PHE A 323 1.76 10.90 17.55
CA PHE A 323 0.94 12.12 17.51
C PHE A 323 -0.09 12.04 16.37
N MET A 324 0.33 11.68 15.15
CA MET A 324 -0.58 11.54 14.01
C MET A 324 -1.66 10.49 14.27
N MET A 325 -1.29 9.35 14.86
CA MET A 325 -2.27 8.32 15.23
C MET A 325 -3.32 8.85 16.22
N LYS A 326 -2.89 9.59 17.25
CA LYS A 326 -3.81 10.20 18.23
C LYS A 326 -4.74 11.23 17.60
N GLU A 327 -4.22 12.12 16.74
CA GLU A 327 -5.03 13.12 16.03
C GLU A 327 -6.07 12.50 15.07
N MET A 328 -5.86 11.24 14.69
CA MET A 328 -6.75 10.50 13.80
C MET A 328 -7.53 9.38 14.52
N ASP A 329 -7.62 9.42 15.84
CA ASP A 329 -8.34 8.44 16.67
C ASP A 329 -7.96 6.98 16.40
N MET A 330 -6.69 6.74 16.05
CA MET A 330 -6.16 5.40 15.82
C MET A 330 -5.66 4.77 17.14
N PRO A 331 -5.85 3.44 17.33
CA PRO A 331 -5.28 2.76 18.49
C PRO A 331 -3.75 2.77 18.43
N LEU A 332 -3.10 2.92 19.58
CA LEU A 332 -1.64 2.94 19.71
C LEU A 332 -1.07 1.57 20.08
N SER A 333 -1.90 0.64 20.53
CA SER A 333 -1.51 -0.68 21.00
C SER A 333 -2.54 -1.74 20.57
N ILE A 334 -2.15 -3.00 20.67
CA ILE A 334 -3.05 -4.14 20.40
C ILE A 334 -4.18 -4.18 21.43
N SER A 335 -3.90 -3.92 22.70
CA SER A 335 -4.91 -3.89 23.76
C SER A 335 -6.02 -2.85 23.49
N GLU A 336 -5.68 -1.70 22.90
CA GLU A 336 -6.67 -0.68 22.53
C GLU A 336 -7.58 -1.10 21.37
N THR A 337 -7.18 -2.08 20.57
CA THR A 337 -8.02 -2.59 19.46
C THR A 337 -9.15 -3.50 19.95
N GLY A 338 -8.97 -4.17 21.10
CA GLY A 338 -9.93 -5.11 21.65
C GLY A 338 -10.11 -6.40 20.84
N VAL A 339 -9.22 -6.72 19.90
CA VAL A 339 -9.36 -7.88 18.99
C VAL A 339 -9.05 -9.23 19.65
N CYS A 340 -8.27 -9.23 20.73
CA CYS A 340 -7.90 -10.46 21.47
C CYS A 340 -7.58 -10.14 22.93
N SER A 341 -7.50 -11.18 23.75
CA SER A 341 -7.00 -11.08 25.12
C SER A 341 -5.47 -11.04 25.17
N GLU A 342 -4.90 -10.55 26.28
CA GLU A 342 -3.45 -10.52 26.51
C GLU A 342 -2.83 -11.92 26.35
N ALA A 343 -3.44 -12.93 26.96
CA ALA A 343 -2.94 -14.31 26.91
C ALA A 343 -2.92 -14.86 25.47
N GLU A 344 -3.95 -14.59 24.67
CA GLU A 344 -3.99 -14.98 23.26
C GLU A 344 -2.92 -14.28 22.45
N TYR A 345 -2.75 -12.97 22.65
CA TYR A 345 -1.73 -12.19 21.96
C TYR A 345 -0.32 -12.73 22.21
N PHE A 346 0.06 -12.86 23.51
CA PHE A 346 1.41 -13.31 23.86
C PHE A 346 1.68 -14.76 23.44
N ALA A 347 0.66 -15.63 23.43
CA ALA A 347 0.80 -17.01 22.94
C ALA A 347 1.14 -17.10 21.46
N LYS A 348 0.77 -16.08 20.64
CA LYS A 348 1.00 -16.07 19.19
C LYS A 348 2.32 -15.43 18.79
N ILE A 349 2.96 -14.66 19.67
CA ILE A 349 4.20 -13.92 19.36
C ILE A 349 5.29 -14.83 18.76
N PRO A 350 5.63 -16.01 19.29
CA PRO A 350 6.70 -16.82 18.72
C PRO A 350 6.44 -17.21 17.27
N ALA A 351 5.23 -17.68 16.96
CA ALA A 351 4.87 -18.09 15.60
C ALA A 351 4.85 -16.88 14.62
N MET A 352 4.32 -15.74 15.06
CA MET A 352 4.34 -14.50 14.26
C MET A 352 5.78 -14.01 14.01
N ALA A 353 6.66 -14.13 14.99
CA ALA A 353 8.06 -13.72 14.85
C ALA A 353 8.81 -14.60 13.83
N GLU A 354 8.61 -15.92 13.89
CA GLU A 354 9.17 -16.85 12.90
C GLU A 354 8.64 -16.55 11.49
N ALA A 355 7.34 -16.32 11.33
CA ALA A 355 6.74 -16.00 10.05
C ALA A 355 7.23 -14.65 9.49
N ALA A 356 7.33 -13.62 10.35
CA ALA A 356 7.88 -12.32 9.95
C ALA A 356 9.36 -12.41 9.51
N MET A 357 10.17 -13.28 10.12
CA MET A 357 11.54 -13.53 9.68
C MET A 357 11.63 -14.13 8.29
N LEU A 358 10.64 -14.91 7.87
CA LEU A 358 10.59 -15.55 6.55
C LEU A 358 9.99 -14.62 5.48
N ASP A 359 9.34 -13.55 5.87
CA ASP A 359 8.76 -12.58 4.95
C ASP A 359 9.83 -11.90 4.09
N THR A 360 9.51 -11.68 2.83
CA THR A 360 10.44 -11.09 1.85
C THR A 360 10.86 -9.68 2.21
N CYS A 361 10.00 -8.90 2.86
CA CYS A 361 10.27 -7.52 3.27
C CYS A 361 11.37 -7.45 4.35
N THR A 362 11.50 -8.46 5.19
CA THR A 362 12.56 -8.52 6.22
C THR A 362 13.97 -8.44 5.63
N LYS A 363 14.18 -8.97 4.43
CA LYS A 363 15.51 -9.04 3.77
C LYS A 363 16.09 -7.67 3.43
N THR A 364 15.25 -6.66 3.28
CA THR A 364 15.65 -5.31 2.90
C THR A 364 15.64 -4.32 4.06
N ASN A 365 15.36 -4.79 5.27
CA ASN A 365 15.42 -3.96 6.46
C ASN A 365 16.85 -3.46 6.72
N PRO A 366 17.06 -2.17 7.08
CA PRO A 366 18.40 -1.60 7.26
C PRO A 366 19.21 -2.20 8.41
N LYS A 367 18.54 -2.79 9.39
CA LYS A 367 19.12 -3.53 10.51
C LYS A 367 18.62 -4.97 10.46
N VAL A 368 19.52 -5.93 10.38
CA VAL A 368 19.18 -7.35 10.34
C VAL A 368 18.59 -7.76 11.71
N PRO A 369 17.32 -8.18 11.78
CA PRO A 369 16.71 -8.59 13.03
C PRO A 369 17.06 -10.03 13.39
N THR A 370 16.96 -10.35 14.67
CA THR A 370 16.84 -11.72 15.16
C THR A 370 15.38 -12.04 15.51
N ILE A 371 15.02 -13.33 15.61
CA ILE A 371 13.67 -13.73 16.06
C ILE A 371 13.36 -13.08 17.42
N LYS A 372 14.32 -13.05 18.35
CA LYS A 372 14.14 -12.41 19.66
C LYS A 372 13.90 -10.90 19.58
N ASP A 373 14.49 -10.22 18.62
CA ASP A 373 14.21 -8.80 18.41
C ASP A 373 12.76 -8.59 17.98
N ILE A 374 12.25 -9.44 17.09
CA ILE A 374 10.86 -9.36 16.61
C ILE A 374 9.87 -9.74 17.71
N GLU A 375 10.15 -10.79 18.51
CA GLU A 375 9.34 -11.14 19.66
C GLU A 375 9.25 -9.96 20.67
N MET A 376 10.39 -9.32 20.95
CA MET A 376 10.44 -8.14 21.82
C MET A 376 9.65 -6.95 21.25
N LEU A 377 9.72 -6.73 19.94
CA LEU A 377 8.97 -5.69 19.27
C LEU A 377 7.45 -5.95 19.34
N TYR A 378 7.00 -7.19 19.11
CA TYR A 378 5.60 -7.55 19.31
C TYR A 378 5.17 -7.37 20.77
N ALA A 379 5.97 -7.80 21.74
CA ALA A 379 5.64 -7.65 23.15
C ALA A 379 5.43 -6.17 23.57
N ARG A 380 6.08 -5.22 22.90
CA ARG A 380 5.91 -3.77 23.15
C ARG A 380 4.61 -3.19 22.60
N LEU A 381 3.91 -3.92 21.74
CA LEU A 381 2.66 -3.44 21.14
C LEU A 381 1.43 -3.69 22.03
N TRP A 382 1.54 -4.49 23.10
CA TRP A 382 0.44 -4.71 24.03
C TRP A 382 0.25 -3.50 24.93
#